data_f01b8e6ce8eccb9462354424d727082a
#
_entry.id   f01b8e6ce8eccb9462354424d727082a
#
_cell.length_a   1.000
_cell.length_b   1.000
_cell.length_c   1.000
_cell.angle_alpha   90.00
_cell.angle_beta   90.00
_cell.angle_gamma   90.00
#
_symmetry.space_group_name_H-M   'P 1'
#
loop_
_entity.id
_entity.type
_entity.pdbx_description
1 polymer ?
#
loop_
_entity_poly.entity_id
_entity_poly.type
_entity_poly.pdbx_seq_one_letter_code
_entity_poly.pdbx_strand_id
1 'polypeptide(L)'
;NRFNGFCLVSSDSDFTRLATRIREGGITVYGFGKKGTPNAFVSACDKFIYTEILEKQAEEDESEHPAGEEEQATKKKQTPKLLRGDTKLTNLLRNSVDAVADEDGWAALGNVGQHISNQSPSFDSRNYGFRKLSSLVKATGLFEVESRAVNGESGNRVIFIRHRQRKTQKTGK
;
A
#
# COMPACT_ATOMS: atom_id res chain seq x y z
N ASN A 1 13.73 11.64 24.16
CA ASN A 1 12.90 12.26 23.10
C ASN A 1 11.48 12.41 23.61
N ARG A 2 10.90 13.62 23.45
CA ARG A 2 9.51 13.93 23.88
C ARG A 2 8.47 13.53 22.84
N PHE A 3 8.89 13.31 21.59
CA PHE A 3 8.00 13.07 20.46
C PHE A 3 8.43 11.82 19.69
N ASN A 4 7.46 11.03 19.27
CA ASN A 4 7.68 9.81 18.50
C ASN A 4 7.55 10.06 16.98
N GLY A 5 6.93 11.17 16.58
CA GLY A 5 6.76 11.54 15.18
C GLY A 5 6.30 12.98 15.01
N PHE A 6 6.47 13.48 13.79
CA PHE A 6 5.98 14.78 13.34
C PHE A 6 5.12 14.65 12.09
N CYS A 7 4.07 15.47 12.02
CA CYS A 7 3.28 15.66 10.82
C CYS A 7 3.67 16.97 10.15
N LEU A 8 4.08 16.91 8.88
CA LEU A 8 4.37 18.07 8.05
C LEU A 8 3.30 18.18 6.98
N VAL A 9 2.54 19.28 7.01
CA VAL A 9 1.45 19.53 6.06
C VAL A 9 1.91 20.65 5.12
N SER A 10 2.43 20.26 3.95
CA SER A 10 2.91 21.19 2.93
C SER A 10 3.06 20.50 1.58
N SER A 11 3.05 21.31 0.51
CA SER A 11 3.43 20.87 -0.83
C SER A 11 4.71 21.55 -1.32
N ASP A 12 5.44 22.18 -0.42
CA ASP A 12 6.65 22.92 -0.74
C ASP A 12 7.91 22.10 -0.50
N SER A 13 8.84 22.17 -1.46
CA SER A 13 10.14 21.50 -1.39
C SER A 13 11.05 22.01 -0.28
N ASP A 14 10.84 23.23 0.21
CA ASP A 14 11.66 23.82 1.27
C ASP A 14 11.63 23.04 2.57
N PHE A 15 10.56 22.29 2.81
CA PHE A 15 10.42 21.38 3.95
C PHE A 15 11.24 20.10 3.84
N THR A 16 11.87 19.82 2.69
CA THR A 16 12.70 18.62 2.47
C THR A 16 13.82 18.49 3.52
N ARG A 17 14.55 19.60 3.76
CA ARG A 17 15.64 19.62 4.73
C ARG A 17 15.14 19.39 6.15
N LEU A 18 14.00 19.96 6.51
CA LEU A 18 13.38 19.78 7.81
C LEU A 18 12.98 18.32 8.03
N ALA A 19 12.30 17.70 7.05
CA ALA A 19 11.91 16.30 7.11
C ALA A 19 13.13 15.37 7.28
N THR A 20 14.18 15.58 6.46
CA THR A 20 15.43 14.81 6.55
C THR A 20 16.06 14.96 7.94
N ARG A 21 16.14 16.19 8.48
CA ARG A 21 16.77 16.43 9.79
C ARG A 21 16.01 15.79 10.95
N ILE A 22 14.68 15.79 10.89
CA ILE A 22 13.85 15.10 11.90
C ILE A 22 14.10 13.59 11.85
N ARG A 23 14.15 12.98 10.66
CA ARG A 23 14.43 11.55 10.47
C ARG A 23 15.83 11.16 10.91
N GLU A 24 16.84 11.97 10.63
CA GLU A 24 18.22 11.79 11.14
C GLU A 24 18.26 11.74 12.68
N GLY A 25 17.35 12.45 13.33
CA GLY A 25 17.14 12.39 14.79
C GLY A 25 16.41 11.15 15.27
N GLY A 26 16.08 10.19 14.38
CA GLY A 26 15.34 8.96 14.71
C GLY A 26 13.86 9.17 14.99
N ILE A 27 13.28 10.27 14.52
CA ILE A 27 11.87 10.62 14.72
C ILE A 27 11.10 10.42 13.40
N THR A 28 9.98 9.72 13.46
CA THR A 28 9.16 9.44 12.29
C THR A 28 8.53 10.70 11.69
N VAL A 29 8.57 10.86 10.38
CA VAL A 29 7.98 11.99 9.65
C VAL A 29 6.82 11.53 8.78
N TYR A 30 5.64 12.06 9.05
CA TYR A 30 4.44 11.91 8.23
C TYR A 30 4.24 13.19 7.42
N GLY A 31 4.37 13.10 6.08
CA GLY A 31 4.10 14.21 5.17
C GLY A 31 2.66 14.18 4.65
N PHE A 32 2.06 15.33 4.52
CA PHE A 32 0.75 15.52 3.89
C PHE A 32 0.86 16.67 2.88
N GLY A 33 0.42 16.42 1.65
CA GLY A 33 0.46 17.43 0.60
C GLY A 33 -0.29 17.01 -0.65
N LYS A 34 -0.36 17.90 -1.63
CA LYS A 34 -1.05 17.66 -2.89
C LYS A 34 -0.25 16.72 -3.81
N LYS A 35 -0.91 16.12 -4.80
CA LYS A 35 -0.26 15.25 -5.81
C LYS A 35 0.89 15.90 -6.57
N GLY A 36 0.91 17.24 -6.66
CA GLY A 36 2.00 17.99 -7.27
C GLY A 36 3.22 18.23 -6.37
N THR A 37 3.22 17.72 -5.14
CA THR A 37 4.34 17.87 -4.20
C THR A 37 5.62 17.27 -4.79
N PRO A 38 6.77 18.01 -4.76
CA PRO A 38 8.03 17.53 -5.29
C PRO A 38 8.50 16.22 -4.64
N ASN A 39 9.01 15.30 -5.47
CA ASN A 39 9.48 13.99 -5.00
C ASN A 39 10.55 14.07 -3.91
N ALA A 40 11.37 15.12 -3.92
CA ALA A 40 12.39 15.33 -2.89
C ALA A 40 11.76 15.39 -1.49
N PHE A 41 10.69 16.15 -1.31
CA PHE A 41 9.98 16.23 -0.04
C PHE A 41 9.21 14.94 0.28
N VAL A 42 8.53 14.35 -0.70
CA VAL A 42 7.83 13.06 -0.55
C VAL A 42 8.78 11.98 -0.04
N SER A 43 9.98 11.84 -0.65
CA SER A 43 10.97 10.83 -0.28
C SER A 43 11.70 11.14 1.03
N ALA A 44 11.69 12.38 1.48
CA ALA A 44 12.25 12.77 2.77
C ALA A 44 11.36 12.37 3.95
N CYS A 45 10.10 12.00 3.73
CA CYS A 45 9.18 11.50 4.75
C CYS A 45 9.26 9.98 4.88
N ASP A 46 8.92 9.42 6.04
CA ASP A 46 8.74 7.99 6.23
C ASP A 46 7.41 7.52 5.63
N LYS A 47 6.39 8.36 5.69
CA LYS A 47 5.10 8.17 5.03
C LYS A 47 4.63 9.49 4.47
N PHE A 48 4.11 9.49 3.22
CA PHE A 48 3.52 10.65 2.59
C PHE A 48 2.09 10.34 2.13
N ILE A 49 1.15 11.19 2.51
CA ILE A 49 -0.28 11.03 2.20
C ILE A 49 -0.74 12.21 1.34
N TYR A 50 -1.26 11.91 0.16
CA TYR A 50 -1.85 12.93 -0.69
C TYR A 50 -3.21 13.37 -0.14
N THR A 51 -3.41 14.67 0.03
CA THR A 51 -4.62 15.25 0.64
C THR A 51 -5.89 14.92 -0.14
N GLU A 52 -5.79 14.71 -1.45
CA GLU A 52 -6.91 14.31 -2.29
C GLU A 52 -7.50 12.93 -1.93
N ILE A 53 -6.74 12.10 -1.20
CA ILE A 53 -7.27 10.83 -0.68
C ILE A 53 -8.20 11.09 0.50
N LEU A 54 -7.85 12.09 1.33
CA LEU A 54 -8.61 12.42 2.53
C LEU A 54 -9.92 13.12 2.18
N GLU A 55 -9.89 14.01 1.20
CA GLU A 55 -11.08 14.70 0.68
C GLU A 55 -12.13 13.69 0.17
N LYS A 56 -11.70 12.68 -0.59
CA LYS A 56 -12.59 11.62 -1.08
C LYS A 56 -13.18 10.75 0.03
N GLN A 57 -12.45 10.54 1.11
CA GLN A 57 -12.95 9.78 2.26
C GLN A 57 -13.97 10.58 3.05
N ALA A 58 -13.78 11.88 3.23
CA ALA A 58 -14.74 12.73 3.91
C ALA A 58 -16.10 12.75 3.17
N GLU A 59 -16.08 12.82 1.84
CA GLU A 59 -17.31 12.75 1.01
C GLU A 59 -18.00 11.37 1.09
N GLU A 60 -17.25 10.28 1.29
CA GLU A 60 -17.80 8.93 1.44
C GLU A 60 -18.36 8.69 2.84
N ASP A 61 -17.71 9.21 3.88
CA ASP A 61 -18.15 9.05 5.28
C ASP A 61 -19.41 9.89 5.61
N GLU A 62 -19.62 11.03 4.93
CA GLU A 62 -20.85 11.81 5.05
C GLU A 62 -22.06 11.15 4.38
N SER A 63 -21.87 10.15 3.53
CA SER A 63 -22.92 9.45 2.80
C SER A 63 -23.31 8.08 3.38
N GLU A 64 -22.64 7.60 4.44
CA GLU A 64 -22.91 6.28 5.04
C GLU A 64 -23.63 6.37 6.39
N HIS A 65 -24.89 5.91 6.41
CA HIS A 65 -25.62 5.33 7.54
C HIS A 65 -25.29 3.84 7.68
N PRO A 66 -25.56 3.17 8.84
CA PRO A 66 -24.66 2.22 9.46
C PRO A 66 -24.76 0.78 8.96
N ALA A 67 -23.64 0.07 9.14
CA ALA A 67 -23.49 -1.39 9.33
C ALA A 67 -24.13 -2.34 8.31
N GLY A 68 -23.28 -2.95 7.51
CA GLY A 68 -23.61 -4.13 6.72
C GLY A 68 -22.62 -4.37 5.59
N GLU A 69 -21.72 -5.32 5.82
CA GLU A 69 -21.09 -6.21 4.82
C GLU A 69 -20.55 -5.64 3.50
N GLU A 70 -19.27 -5.90 3.33
CA GLU A 70 -18.54 -6.11 2.07
C GLU A 70 -19.37 -6.04 0.78
N GLU A 71 -19.00 -5.11 -0.11
CA GLU A 71 -19.49 -4.96 -1.48
C GLU A 71 -20.44 -3.79 -1.76
N GLN A 72 -20.01 -2.56 -1.54
CA GLN A 72 -20.50 -1.46 -2.41
C GLN A 72 -19.71 -0.17 -2.22
N ALA A 73 -18.47 -0.12 -2.65
CA ALA A 73 -17.78 1.14 -2.95
C ALA A 73 -17.54 1.18 -4.47
N THR A 74 -18.60 1.37 -5.23
CA THR A 74 -18.57 1.58 -6.67
C THR A 74 -18.40 3.06 -6.98
N LYS A 75 -17.15 3.58 -6.92
CA LYS A 75 -16.76 4.68 -7.82
C LYS A 75 -15.25 4.60 -8.09
N LYS A 76 -14.90 4.09 -9.27
CA LYS A 76 -13.57 4.05 -9.89
C LYS A 76 -12.50 3.16 -9.21
N LYS A 77 -12.84 1.95 -8.78
CA LYS A 77 -11.84 0.88 -8.69
C LYS A 77 -11.21 0.73 -10.08
N GLN A 78 -9.89 0.85 -10.18
CA GLN A 78 -9.21 0.60 -11.44
C GLN A 78 -9.46 -0.85 -11.86
N THR A 79 -9.79 -1.04 -13.14
CA THR A 79 -10.02 -2.40 -13.66
C THR A 79 -8.73 -3.22 -13.57
N PRO A 80 -8.81 -4.56 -13.42
CA PRO A 80 -7.62 -5.43 -13.37
C PRO A 80 -6.66 -5.22 -14.55
N LYS A 81 -7.19 -4.85 -15.72
CA LYS A 81 -6.41 -4.56 -16.92
C LYS A 81 -5.58 -3.28 -16.76
N LEU A 82 -6.16 -2.23 -16.18
CA LEU A 82 -5.47 -0.96 -15.91
C LEU A 82 -4.40 -1.14 -14.83
N LEU A 83 -4.71 -1.89 -13.76
CA LEU A 83 -3.75 -2.18 -12.69
C LEU A 83 -2.53 -2.97 -13.19
N ARG A 84 -2.75 -3.95 -14.06
CA ARG A 84 -1.67 -4.72 -14.69
C ARG A 84 -0.86 -3.89 -15.69
N GLY A 85 -1.45 -2.88 -16.29
CA GLY A 85 -0.79 -1.94 -17.20
C GLY A 85 0.07 -0.91 -16.46
N ASP A 86 -0.18 -0.69 -15.17
CA ASP A 86 0.68 0.16 -14.35
C ASP A 86 1.98 -0.57 -13.99
N THR A 87 3.00 -0.33 -14.80
CA THR A 87 4.32 -0.97 -14.64
C THR A 87 4.98 -0.60 -13.31
N LYS A 88 4.75 0.63 -12.80
CA LYS A 88 5.31 1.07 -11.52
C LYS A 88 4.70 0.28 -10.37
N LEU A 89 3.37 0.16 -10.35
CA LEU A 89 2.64 -0.62 -9.35
C LEU A 89 3.05 -2.10 -9.41
N THR A 90 3.04 -2.70 -10.60
CA THR A 90 3.32 -4.13 -10.75
C THR A 90 4.75 -4.49 -10.37
N ASN A 91 5.73 -3.65 -10.72
CA ASN A 91 7.12 -3.85 -10.33
C ASN A 91 7.31 -3.64 -8.83
N LEU A 92 6.71 -2.61 -8.25
CA LEU A 92 6.76 -2.37 -6.80
C LEU A 92 6.21 -3.57 -6.02
N LEU A 93 5.05 -4.09 -6.40
CA LEU A 93 4.45 -5.26 -5.74
C LEU A 93 5.31 -6.51 -5.90
N ARG A 94 5.81 -6.80 -7.12
CA ARG A 94 6.66 -7.96 -7.38
C ARG A 94 7.96 -7.91 -6.59
N ASN A 95 8.70 -6.83 -6.70
CA ASN A 95 9.98 -6.65 -6.00
C ASN A 95 9.79 -6.76 -4.47
N SER A 96 8.66 -6.25 -3.96
CA SER A 96 8.39 -6.32 -2.53
C SER A 96 8.01 -7.74 -2.07
N VAL A 97 7.34 -8.52 -2.91
CA VAL A 97 7.08 -9.94 -2.62
C VAL A 97 8.38 -10.73 -2.67
N ASP A 98 9.19 -10.56 -3.71
CA ASP A 98 10.48 -11.25 -3.86
C ASP A 98 11.45 -10.95 -2.71
N ALA A 99 11.43 -9.72 -2.19
CA ALA A 99 12.32 -9.29 -1.11
C ALA A 99 11.99 -9.91 0.26
N VAL A 100 10.74 -10.34 0.47
CA VAL A 100 10.27 -10.85 1.80
C VAL A 100 9.64 -12.23 1.73
N ALA A 101 9.72 -12.90 0.57
CA ALA A 101 9.21 -14.25 0.39
C ALA A 101 10.08 -15.27 1.13
N ASP A 102 9.43 -16.32 1.64
CA ASP A 102 10.09 -17.51 2.18
C ASP A 102 10.60 -18.44 1.07
N GLU A 103 11.19 -19.58 1.47
CA GLU A 103 11.74 -20.58 0.54
C GLU A 103 10.67 -21.17 -0.40
N ASP A 104 9.41 -21.21 0.01
CA ASP A 104 8.26 -21.68 -0.78
C ASP A 104 7.67 -20.55 -1.66
N GLY A 105 8.25 -19.36 -1.64
CA GLY A 105 7.83 -18.18 -2.38
C GLY A 105 6.62 -17.47 -1.78
N TRP A 106 6.22 -17.78 -0.55
CA TRP A 106 5.15 -17.10 0.16
C TRP A 106 5.67 -15.90 0.95
N ALA A 107 4.97 -14.78 0.89
CA ALA A 107 5.25 -13.57 1.63
C ALA A 107 4.04 -13.17 2.49
N ALA A 108 4.25 -12.90 3.76
CA ALA A 108 3.21 -12.31 4.60
C ALA A 108 2.88 -10.88 4.11
N LEU A 109 1.61 -10.60 3.85
CA LEU A 109 1.17 -9.31 3.27
C LEU A 109 1.56 -8.11 4.14
N GLY A 110 1.65 -8.28 5.45
CA GLY A 110 2.14 -7.25 6.38
C GLY A 110 3.59 -6.86 6.08
N ASN A 111 4.47 -7.86 5.90
CA ASN A 111 5.89 -7.64 5.56
C ASN A 111 6.03 -6.99 4.19
N VAL A 112 5.22 -7.43 3.22
CA VAL A 112 5.15 -6.79 1.88
C VAL A 112 4.73 -5.33 2.01
N GLY A 113 3.71 -5.02 2.80
CA GLY A 113 3.26 -3.64 3.05
C GLY A 113 4.34 -2.79 3.70
N GLN A 114 5.06 -3.32 4.67
CA GLN A 114 6.18 -2.62 5.31
C GLN A 114 7.31 -2.35 4.31
N HIS A 115 7.69 -3.34 3.50
CA HIS A 115 8.72 -3.18 2.47
C HIS A 115 8.33 -2.11 1.43
N ILE A 116 7.06 -2.12 0.98
CA ILE A 116 6.53 -1.10 0.08
C ILE A 116 6.62 0.29 0.70
N SER A 117 6.23 0.45 1.96
CA SER A 117 6.28 1.75 2.66
C SER A 117 7.70 2.29 2.77
N ASN A 118 8.68 1.43 3.02
CA ASN A 118 10.08 1.81 3.10
C ASN A 118 10.63 2.23 1.71
N GLN A 119 10.20 1.58 0.64
CA GLN A 119 10.66 1.84 -0.72
C GLN A 119 9.92 3.01 -1.39
N SER A 120 8.64 3.17 -1.07
CA SER A 120 7.76 4.19 -1.66
C SER A 120 6.88 4.81 -0.58
N PRO A 121 7.34 5.87 0.10
CA PRO A 121 6.59 6.53 1.18
C PRO A 121 5.19 7.02 0.78
N SER A 122 5.00 7.39 -0.49
CA SER A 122 3.72 7.87 -1.03
C SER A 122 2.79 6.76 -1.51
N PHE A 123 3.21 5.49 -1.43
CA PHE A 123 2.33 4.39 -1.83
C PHE A 123 1.15 4.28 -0.86
N ASP A 124 -0.06 4.27 -1.43
CA ASP A 124 -1.29 3.98 -0.71
C ASP A 124 -2.26 3.26 -1.65
N SER A 125 -2.88 2.16 -1.18
CA SER A 125 -3.86 1.39 -1.96
C SER A 125 -5.09 2.21 -2.33
N ARG A 126 -5.41 3.25 -1.56
CA ARG A 126 -6.52 4.18 -1.81
C ARG A 126 -6.30 5.02 -3.06
N ASN A 127 -5.05 5.28 -3.46
CA ASN A 127 -4.73 5.93 -4.75
C ASN A 127 -5.25 5.14 -5.97
N TYR A 128 -5.43 3.83 -5.79
CA TYR A 128 -5.94 2.89 -6.79
C TYR A 128 -7.41 2.53 -6.59
N GLY A 129 -8.09 3.17 -5.62
CA GLY A 129 -9.49 2.93 -5.31
C GLY A 129 -9.76 1.73 -4.39
N PHE A 130 -8.76 1.29 -3.62
CA PHE A 130 -8.90 0.16 -2.70
C PHE A 130 -8.59 0.57 -1.26
N ARG A 131 -9.50 0.34 -0.34
CA ARG A 131 -9.31 0.65 1.10
C ARG A 131 -8.20 -0.19 1.76
N LYS A 132 -7.91 -1.40 1.24
CA LYS A 132 -6.94 -2.35 1.81
C LYS A 132 -5.96 -2.82 0.74
N LEU A 133 -4.69 -2.98 1.12
CA LEU A 133 -3.66 -3.55 0.26
C LEU A 133 -4.05 -4.95 -0.23
N SER A 134 -4.69 -5.78 0.62
CA SER A 134 -5.16 -7.11 0.24
C SER A 134 -6.15 -7.09 -0.92
N SER A 135 -7.06 -6.11 -0.93
CA SER A 135 -8.03 -5.93 -2.02
C SER A 135 -7.36 -5.49 -3.32
N LEU A 136 -6.39 -4.57 -3.24
CA LEU A 136 -5.59 -4.14 -4.38
C LEU A 136 -4.82 -5.32 -4.98
N VAL A 137 -4.10 -6.09 -4.15
CA VAL A 137 -3.32 -7.26 -4.59
C VAL A 137 -4.21 -8.31 -5.27
N LYS A 138 -5.38 -8.63 -4.68
CA LYS A 138 -6.36 -9.53 -5.30
C LYS A 138 -6.83 -9.01 -6.67
N ALA A 139 -7.11 -7.71 -6.78
CA ALA A 139 -7.59 -7.10 -8.01
C ALA A 139 -6.55 -7.11 -9.13
N THR A 140 -5.25 -7.06 -8.83
CA THR A 140 -4.21 -7.20 -9.86
C THR A 140 -4.23 -8.58 -10.52
N GLY A 141 -4.65 -9.63 -9.77
CA GLY A 141 -4.65 -11.03 -10.22
C GLY A 141 -3.25 -11.58 -10.57
N LEU A 142 -2.18 -10.92 -10.12
CA LEU A 142 -0.79 -11.32 -10.34
C LEU A 142 -0.32 -12.35 -9.32
N PHE A 143 -0.99 -12.41 -8.17
CA PHE A 143 -0.59 -13.20 -7.01
C PHE A 143 -1.66 -14.21 -6.63
N GLU A 144 -1.24 -15.33 -6.08
CA GLU A 144 -2.08 -16.21 -5.28
C GLU A 144 -2.18 -15.62 -3.87
N VAL A 145 -3.37 -15.69 -3.28
CA VAL A 145 -3.65 -15.10 -1.97
C VAL A 145 -4.25 -16.17 -1.08
N GLU A 146 -3.62 -16.44 0.04
CA GLU A 146 -4.04 -17.42 1.02
C GLU A 146 -4.18 -16.76 2.41
N SER A 147 -5.18 -17.18 3.17
CA SER A 147 -5.37 -16.75 4.55
C SER A 147 -5.08 -17.90 5.49
N ARG A 148 -4.01 -17.80 6.28
CA ARG A 148 -3.59 -18.82 7.24
C ARG A 148 -3.89 -18.36 8.67
N ALA A 149 -4.40 -19.27 9.49
CA ALA A 149 -4.55 -19.03 10.92
C ALA A 149 -3.17 -19.12 11.59
N VAL A 150 -2.83 -18.14 12.41
CA VAL A 150 -1.60 -18.17 13.22
C VAL A 150 -2.00 -18.52 14.64
N ASN A 151 -1.44 -19.65 15.15
CA ASN A 151 -1.69 -20.19 16.50
C ASN A 151 -3.14 -20.50 16.83
N GLY A 152 -3.47 -21.73 16.74
CA GLY A 152 -4.59 -22.63 17.10
C GLY A 152 -5.81 -22.15 17.88
N GLU A 153 -5.92 -20.99 18.50
CA GLU A 153 -7.05 -20.66 19.38
C GLU A 153 -7.61 -19.23 19.34
N SER A 154 -7.06 -18.34 18.59
CA SER A 154 -7.64 -17.00 18.51
C SER A 154 -7.61 -16.49 17.09
N GLY A 155 -8.74 -16.41 16.46
CA GLY A 155 -9.15 -15.89 15.14
C GLY A 155 -8.23 -14.96 14.32
N ASN A 156 -6.97 -14.85 14.62
CA ASN A 156 -6.04 -13.97 13.94
C ASN A 156 -5.57 -14.64 12.64
N ARG A 157 -6.10 -14.21 11.50
CA ARG A 157 -5.74 -14.67 10.18
C ARG A 157 -4.69 -13.77 9.55
N VAL A 158 -3.57 -14.34 9.14
CA VAL A 158 -2.54 -13.65 8.36
C VAL A 158 -2.73 -13.98 6.89
N ILE A 159 -2.69 -12.95 6.07
CA ILE A 159 -2.78 -13.09 4.62
C ILE A 159 -1.35 -13.28 4.08
N PHE A 160 -1.17 -14.35 3.31
CA PHE A 160 0.04 -14.66 2.56
C PHE A 160 -0.24 -14.49 1.07
N ILE A 161 0.77 -14.06 0.33
CA ILE A 161 0.72 -13.90 -1.12
C ILE A 161 1.97 -14.51 -1.75
N ARG A 162 1.83 -15.06 -2.96
CA ARG A 162 2.97 -15.51 -3.76
C ARG A 162 2.70 -15.24 -5.24
N HIS A 163 3.74 -15.23 -6.05
CA HIS A 163 3.60 -15.11 -7.49
C HIS A 163 2.75 -16.25 -8.07
N ARG A 164 1.76 -15.88 -8.89
CA ARG A 164 0.98 -16.88 -9.62
C ARG A 164 1.88 -17.54 -10.66
N GLN A 165 2.15 -18.83 -10.51
CA GLN A 165 2.87 -19.60 -11.51
C GLN A 165 2.05 -19.62 -12.80
N ARG A 166 2.65 -19.24 -13.93
CA ARG A 166 2.06 -19.49 -15.23
C ARG A 166 1.94 -21.01 -15.38
N LYS A 167 0.71 -21.52 -15.43
CA LYS A 167 0.51 -22.90 -15.90
C LYS A 167 1.07 -22.97 -17.32
N THR A 168 2.26 -23.54 -17.47
CA THR A 168 2.73 -24.02 -18.76
C THR A 168 1.74 -25.08 -19.18
N GLN A 169 0.89 -24.78 -20.16
CA GLN A 169 0.13 -25.82 -20.87
C GLN A 169 1.18 -26.76 -21.47
N LYS A 170 1.32 -27.93 -20.85
CA LYS A 170 1.93 -29.08 -21.55
C LYS A 170 1.00 -29.36 -22.72
N THR A 171 1.35 -28.87 -23.89
CA THR A 171 0.90 -29.43 -25.16
C THR A 171 1.48 -30.83 -25.22
N GLY A 172 0.70 -31.81 -24.77
CA GLY A 172 0.95 -33.21 -25.04
C GLY A 172 0.74 -33.47 -26.53
N LYS A 173 1.78 -34.00 -27.13
CA LYS A 173 1.78 -34.56 -28.45
C LYS A 173 1.46 -36.06 -28.31
#